data_631ff69e2fecce2511d506c4fc6a6822
#
_entry.id   631ff69e2fecce2511d506c4fc6a6822
#
_cell.length_a   1.000
_cell.length_b   1.000
_cell.length_c   1.000
_cell.angle_alpha   90.00
_cell.angle_beta   90.00
_cell.angle_gamma   90.00
#
_symmetry.space_group_name_H-M   'P 1'
#
loop_
_entity.id
_entity.type
_entity.pdbx_description
1 polymer ?
#
loop_
_entity_poly.entity_id
_entity_poly.type
_entity_poly.pdbx_seq_one_letter_code
_entity_poly.pdbx_strand_id
1 'polypeptide(L)'
;MTRLISALRVLTASAAALLTVAATAPAARATAEPVAPKEFVALRTVAPTIIQEMRYLTPHNFVGEPVDGYRQPVCLVTRPTAEALRTAQRKLLRQGYSLKVYDCYRPQRAVDHFVRWAEDLQDERMKPEFYPRVDKSRLFADGYIAEKSGHSRGSTVDLTLVKLPALPTRPYRPGEKLAPCYGPKAERFPDNSVDMGTGFDCFDTLAHTDDPRVQGEQRANRQLLKSTLAGVGFTNLPEEWWHFTHKPETFPDSYFDFPVAWRSVMGN
;
A
#
# COMPACT_ATOMS: atom_id res chain seq x y z
N MET A 1 14.98 -102.41 -19.01
CA MET A 1 14.08 -102.13 -17.87
C MET A 1 14.82 -101.20 -16.93
N THR A 2 14.62 -99.91 -17.14
CA THR A 2 15.33 -98.85 -16.36
C THR A 2 14.33 -97.91 -15.75
N ARG A 3 14.23 -97.89 -14.44
CA ARG A 3 13.29 -97.01 -13.72
C ARG A 3 13.91 -95.61 -13.56
N LEU A 4 13.19 -94.57 -14.05
CA LEU A 4 13.46 -93.13 -13.72
C LEU A 4 12.90 -92.78 -12.36
N ILE A 5 13.71 -92.20 -11.52
CA ILE A 5 13.32 -91.60 -10.25
C ILE A 5 13.31 -90.07 -10.45
N SER A 6 12.11 -89.49 -10.37
CA SER A 6 11.94 -88.07 -10.40
C SER A 6 12.14 -87.46 -9.00
N ALA A 7 13.10 -86.58 -8.87
CA ALA A 7 13.32 -85.83 -7.65
C ALA A 7 12.51 -84.47 -7.70
N LEU A 8 11.60 -84.31 -6.78
CA LEU A 8 10.78 -83.10 -6.58
C LEU A 8 11.59 -82.13 -5.76
N ARG A 9 11.96 -80.95 -6.36
CA ARG A 9 12.61 -79.88 -5.63
C ARG A 9 11.52 -78.89 -5.12
N VAL A 10 11.42 -78.77 -3.80
CA VAL A 10 10.58 -77.80 -3.13
C VAL A 10 11.38 -76.49 -3.03
N LEU A 11 10.88 -75.45 -3.71
CA LEU A 11 11.38 -74.08 -3.59
C LEU A 11 10.62 -73.41 -2.45
N THR A 12 11.31 -73.08 -1.37
CA THR A 12 10.81 -72.23 -0.30
C THR A 12 11.07 -70.78 -0.67
N ALA A 13 10.02 -70.00 -0.94
CA ALA A 13 10.11 -68.56 -1.16
C ALA A 13 10.02 -67.83 0.18
N SER A 14 11.12 -67.24 0.62
CA SER A 14 11.14 -66.34 1.79
C SER A 14 10.66 -64.94 1.39
N ALA A 15 9.49 -64.54 1.83
CA ALA A 15 8.98 -63.17 1.65
C ALA A 15 9.60 -62.27 2.74
N ALA A 16 10.52 -61.39 2.35
CA ALA A 16 11.02 -60.33 3.21
C ALA A 16 10.04 -59.14 3.18
N ALA A 17 9.33 -58.91 4.27
CA ALA A 17 8.47 -57.74 4.43
C ALA A 17 9.35 -56.49 4.74
N LEU A 18 9.46 -55.56 3.78
CA LEU A 18 10.06 -54.25 4.01
C LEU A 18 9.02 -53.35 4.76
N LEU A 19 9.27 -53.12 6.04
CA LEU A 19 8.56 -52.08 6.79
C LEU A 19 9.13 -50.70 6.37
N THR A 20 8.39 -49.96 5.55
CA THR A 20 8.67 -48.55 5.30
C THR A 20 8.15 -47.71 6.47
N VAL A 21 9.05 -47.24 7.31
CA VAL A 21 8.74 -46.23 8.33
C VAL A 21 8.59 -44.89 7.63
N ALA A 22 7.34 -44.47 7.44
CA ALA A 22 7.03 -43.09 6.95
C ALA A 22 7.40 -42.10 8.05
N ALA A 23 8.52 -41.40 7.92
CA ALA A 23 8.87 -40.28 8.78
C ALA A 23 7.91 -39.14 8.48
N THR A 24 6.94 -38.90 9.35
CA THR A 24 6.09 -37.69 9.31
C THR A 24 6.95 -36.49 9.73
N ALA A 25 7.35 -35.65 8.76
CA ALA A 25 7.97 -34.39 9.08
C ALA A 25 6.97 -33.52 9.89
N PRO A 26 7.41 -32.89 10.99
CA PRO A 26 6.52 -32.00 11.74
C PRO A 26 6.07 -30.86 10.82
N ALA A 27 4.76 -30.70 10.69
CA ALA A 27 4.18 -29.55 9.99
C ALA A 27 4.70 -28.26 10.65
N ALA A 28 5.42 -27.43 9.90
CA ALA A 28 5.86 -26.15 10.37
C ALA A 28 4.63 -25.36 10.86
N ARG A 29 4.59 -25.09 12.16
CA ARG A 29 3.51 -24.31 12.77
C ARG A 29 3.62 -22.92 12.20
N ALA A 30 2.66 -22.51 11.36
CA ALA A 30 2.59 -21.14 10.85
C ALA A 30 2.59 -20.20 12.07
N THR A 31 3.62 -19.37 12.19
CA THR A 31 3.66 -18.35 13.23
C THR A 31 2.46 -17.43 13.02
N ALA A 32 1.69 -17.19 14.09
CA ALA A 32 0.58 -16.26 14.02
C ALA A 32 1.10 -14.89 13.55
N GLU A 33 0.43 -14.29 12.56
CA GLU A 33 0.82 -12.96 12.12
C GLU A 33 0.62 -11.93 13.24
N PRO A 34 1.52 -10.93 13.32
CA PRO A 34 1.40 -9.89 14.33
C PRO A 34 0.07 -9.13 14.18
N VAL A 35 -0.52 -8.74 15.30
CA VAL A 35 -1.71 -7.90 15.39
C VAL A 35 -1.32 -6.46 15.69
N ALA A 36 -2.18 -5.52 15.35
CA ALA A 36 -1.96 -4.10 15.63
C ALA A 36 -2.05 -3.81 17.14
N PRO A 37 -1.27 -2.85 17.66
CA PRO A 37 -1.56 -2.25 18.97
C PRO A 37 -3.00 -1.73 19.05
N LYS A 38 -3.56 -1.71 20.27
CA LYS A 38 -4.97 -1.31 20.54
C LYS A 38 -5.30 0.13 20.12
N GLU A 39 -4.30 0.96 19.94
CA GLU A 39 -4.40 2.35 19.50
C GLU A 39 -4.73 2.44 18.00
N PHE A 40 -4.52 1.37 17.22
CA PHE A 40 -4.89 1.34 15.82
C PHE A 40 -6.39 1.04 15.63
N VAL A 41 -6.98 1.71 14.67
CA VAL A 41 -8.37 1.53 14.26
C VAL A 41 -8.50 1.49 12.75
N ALA A 42 -9.55 0.87 12.25
CA ALA A 42 -9.96 1.03 10.87
C ALA A 42 -10.62 2.42 10.69
N LEU A 43 -10.11 3.26 9.81
CA LEU A 43 -10.63 4.62 9.57
C LEU A 43 -12.14 4.62 9.33
N ARG A 44 -12.66 3.61 8.61
CA ARG A 44 -14.10 3.49 8.30
C ARG A 44 -14.99 3.42 9.55
N THR A 45 -14.49 2.90 10.67
CA THR A 45 -15.27 2.83 11.92
C THR A 45 -15.39 4.20 12.62
N VAL A 46 -14.47 5.12 12.34
CA VAL A 46 -14.42 6.47 12.95
C VAL A 46 -14.94 7.53 11.99
N ALA A 47 -14.58 7.45 10.71
CA ALA A 47 -14.91 8.41 9.67
C ALA A 47 -15.43 7.71 8.41
N PRO A 48 -16.66 7.13 8.43
CA PRO A 48 -17.19 6.27 7.38
C PRO A 48 -17.40 6.97 6.03
N THR A 49 -17.46 8.30 6.00
CA THR A 49 -17.69 9.09 4.78
C THR A 49 -16.42 9.40 4.02
N ILE A 50 -15.24 9.11 4.56
CA ILE A 50 -13.96 9.26 3.84
C ILE A 50 -13.85 8.15 2.81
N ILE A 51 -13.58 8.52 1.56
CA ILE A 51 -13.40 7.57 0.46
C ILE A 51 -12.05 6.86 0.64
N GLN A 52 -12.02 5.53 0.46
CA GLN A 52 -10.82 4.73 0.59
C GLN A 52 -10.51 4.06 -0.74
N GLU A 53 -9.38 4.37 -1.34
CA GLU A 53 -8.87 3.80 -2.58
C GLU A 53 -7.43 3.33 -2.35
N MET A 54 -7.30 2.17 -1.67
CA MET A 54 -6.00 1.66 -1.21
C MET A 54 -5.16 1.22 -2.41
N ARG A 55 -4.27 2.09 -2.88
CA ARG A 55 -3.51 1.92 -4.14
C ARG A 55 -2.56 0.72 -4.10
N TYR A 56 -1.92 0.48 -3.00
CA TYR A 56 -0.94 -0.61 -2.86
C TYR A 56 -1.56 -2.01 -2.76
N LEU A 57 -2.89 -2.10 -2.65
CA LEU A 57 -3.62 -3.37 -2.77
C LEU A 57 -3.80 -3.81 -4.24
N THR A 58 -3.56 -2.93 -5.19
CA THR A 58 -3.81 -3.14 -6.63
C THR A 58 -2.51 -2.94 -7.42
N PRO A 59 -2.43 -3.41 -8.68
CA PRO A 59 -1.26 -3.17 -9.52
C PRO A 59 -1.13 -1.71 -10.01
N HIS A 60 -2.08 -0.82 -9.71
CA HIS A 60 -1.98 0.59 -10.09
C HIS A 60 -1.21 1.41 -9.05
N ASN A 61 0.06 1.15 -8.96
CA ASN A 61 1.05 1.84 -8.14
C ASN A 61 2.40 1.83 -8.87
N PHE A 62 3.41 2.49 -8.34
CA PHE A 62 4.72 2.61 -9.00
C PHE A 62 5.49 1.28 -9.10
N VAL A 63 5.15 0.26 -8.28
CA VAL A 63 5.73 -1.09 -8.37
C VAL A 63 5.11 -1.89 -9.52
N GLY A 64 3.81 -1.66 -9.81
CA GLY A 64 3.06 -2.34 -10.87
C GLY A 64 2.45 -3.68 -10.47
N GLU A 65 2.42 -3.98 -9.17
CA GLU A 65 1.79 -5.17 -8.59
C GLU A 65 1.27 -4.87 -7.17
N PRO A 66 0.40 -5.73 -6.60
CA PRO A 66 0.00 -5.61 -5.21
C PRO A 66 1.21 -5.70 -4.27
N VAL A 67 1.29 -4.78 -3.32
CA VAL A 67 2.44 -4.64 -2.43
C VAL A 67 2.31 -5.56 -1.21
N ASP A 68 3.43 -6.11 -0.76
CA ASP A 68 3.51 -7.02 0.38
C ASP A 68 2.83 -6.43 1.63
N GLY A 69 2.03 -7.26 2.30
CA GLY A 69 1.34 -6.87 3.53
C GLY A 69 -0.02 -6.20 3.34
N TYR A 70 -0.37 -5.71 2.15
CA TYR A 70 -1.72 -5.23 1.85
C TYR A 70 -2.63 -6.40 1.47
N ARG A 71 -3.65 -6.67 2.29
CA ARG A 71 -4.54 -7.83 2.10
C ARG A 71 -5.99 -7.48 1.90
N GLN A 72 -6.41 -6.31 2.39
CA GLN A 72 -7.80 -5.85 2.30
C GLN A 72 -7.86 -4.34 2.06
N PRO A 73 -8.92 -3.83 1.40
CA PRO A 73 -9.10 -2.40 1.12
C PRO A 73 -9.56 -1.66 2.38
N VAL A 74 -8.67 -1.56 3.37
CA VAL A 74 -8.93 -0.90 4.64
C VAL A 74 -7.78 0.05 4.99
N CYS A 75 -8.13 1.28 5.34
CA CYS A 75 -7.20 2.24 5.91
C CYS A 75 -7.10 1.99 7.42
N LEU A 76 -5.92 1.64 7.91
CA LEU A 76 -5.61 1.52 9.33
C LEU A 76 -4.78 2.72 9.76
N VAL A 77 -5.15 3.35 10.87
CA VAL A 77 -4.42 4.51 11.44
C VAL A 77 -4.56 4.48 12.96
N THR A 78 -3.76 5.28 13.67
CA THR A 78 -3.97 5.48 15.10
C THR A 78 -5.29 6.24 15.34
N ARG A 79 -5.94 5.98 16.48
CA ARG A 79 -7.24 6.61 16.84
C ARG A 79 -7.20 8.15 16.80
N PRO A 80 -6.19 8.84 17.36
CA PRO A 80 -6.10 10.30 17.26
C PRO A 80 -6.06 10.78 15.81
N THR A 81 -5.32 10.09 14.93
CA THR A 81 -5.24 10.39 13.48
C THR A 81 -6.61 10.24 12.82
N ALA A 82 -7.36 9.15 13.12
CA ALA A 82 -8.70 8.93 12.59
C ALA A 82 -9.69 10.03 13.03
N GLU A 83 -9.63 10.48 14.27
CA GLU A 83 -10.50 11.53 14.81
C GLU A 83 -10.19 12.90 14.20
N ALA A 84 -8.91 13.21 13.98
CA ALA A 84 -8.47 14.41 13.28
C ALA A 84 -8.98 14.40 11.82
N LEU A 85 -8.84 13.27 11.11
CA LEU A 85 -9.37 13.10 9.75
C LEU A 85 -10.90 13.25 9.71
N ARG A 86 -11.64 12.70 10.70
CA ARG A 86 -13.10 12.91 10.81
C ARG A 86 -13.46 14.39 10.92
N THR A 87 -12.65 15.14 11.69
CA THR A 87 -12.88 16.58 11.87
C THR A 87 -12.63 17.37 10.59
N ALA A 88 -11.54 17.05 9.86
CA ALA A 88 -11.26 17.61 8.53
C ALA A 88 -12.37 17.28 7.53
N GLN A 89 -12.80 16.01 7.48
CA GLN A 89 -13.87 15.55 6.61
C GLN A 89 -15.17 16.34 6.80
N ARG A 90 -15.58 16.57 8.03
CA ARG A 90 -16.79 17.36 8.34
C ARG A 90 -16.71 18.80 7.82
N LYS A 91 -15.52 19.42 7.84
CA LYS A 91 -15.31 20.76 7.27
C LYS A 91 -15.43 20.75 5.74
N LEU A 92 -14.81 19.76 5.10
CA LEU A 92 -14.79 19.63 3.64
C LEU A 92 -16.16 19.27 3.06
N LEU A 93 -16.93 18.41 3.72
CA LEU A 93 -18.31 18.06 3.29
C LEU A 93 -19.20 19.31 3.18
N ARG A 94 -19.06 20.29 4.10
CA ARG A 94 -19.82 21.54 4.02
C ARG A 94 -19.42 22.45 2.86
N GLN A 95 -18.26 22.19 2.26
CA GLN A 95 -17.74 22.91 1.09
C GLN A 95 -17.93 22.13 -0.22
N GLY A 96 -18.63 20.97 -0.17
CA GLY A 96 -18.86 20.15 -1.34
C GLY A 96 -17.70 19.23 -1.72
N TYR A 97 -16.76 18.97 -0.79
CA TYR A 97 -15.63 18.07 -0.99
C TYR A 97 -15.66 16.89 -0.01
N SER A 98 -14.99 15.81 -0.39
CA SER A 98 -14.65 14.69 0.48
C SER A 98 -13.15 14.43 0.44
N LEU A 99 -12.60 13.98 1.56
CA LEU A 99 -11.29 13.32 1.57
C LEU A 99 -11.37 11.98 0.86
N LYS A 100 -10.31 11.61 0.15
CA LYS A 100 -10.04 10.28 -0.36
C LYS A 100 -8.63 9.87 0.04
N VAL A 101 -8.47 8.74 0.74
CA VAL A 101 -7.17 8.20 1.12
C VAL A 101 -6.68 7.18 0.10
N TYR A 102 -5.39 7.26 -0.22
CA TYR A 102 -4.67 6.33 -1.10
C TYR A 102 -3.81 5.35 -0.31
N ASP A 103 -3.19 5.81 0.78
CA ASP A 103 -2.44 5.01 1.73
C ASP A 103 -2.60 5.53 3.16
N CYS A 104 -2.44 4.62 4.11
CA CYS A 104 -2.55 4.89 5.54
C CYS A 104 -1.36 4.22 6.27
N TYR A 105 -1.61 3.39 7.27
CA TYR A 105 -0.56 2.54 7.81
C TYR A 105 0.00 1.62 6.69
N ARG A 106 1.32 1.62 6.55
CA ARG A 106 2.10 0.80 5.62
C ARG A 106 3.00 -0.11 6.44
N PRO A 107 2.84 -1.44 6.38
CA PRO A 107 3.70 -2.35 7.13
C PRO A 107 5.15 -2.27 6.66
N GLN A 108 6.12 -2.56 7.55
CA GLN A 108 7.54 -2.51 7.18
C GLN A 108 7.85 -3.41 5.98
N ARG A 109 7.23 -4.59 5.88
CA ARG A 109 7.39 -5.49 4.71
C ARG A 109 7.00 -4.86 3.38
N ALA A 110 6.07 -3.89 3.39
CA ALA A 110 5.72 -3.13 2.19
C ALA A 110 6.83 -2.14 1.82
N VAL A 111 7.43 -1.50 2.81
CA VAL A 111 8.60 -0.63 2.61
C VAL A 111 9.78 -1.44 2.08
N ASP A 112 10.02 -2.63 2.65
CA ASP A 112 11.05 -3.55 2.17
C ASP A 112 10.77 -4.04 0.73
N HIS A 113 9.51 -4.16 0.33
CA HIS A 113 9.12 -4.45 -1.06
C HIS A 113 9.49 -3.28 -1.98
N PHE A 114 9.25 -2.04 -1.58
CA PHE A 114 9.64 -0.86 -2.35
C PHE A 114 11.17 -0.78 -2.53
N VAL A 115 11.93 -1.11 -1.48
CA VAL A 115 13.41 -1.17 -1.55
C VAL A 115 13.84 -2.22 -2.57
N ARG A 116 13.36 -3.46 -2.48
CA ARG A 116 13.71 -4.53 -3.44
C ARG A 116 13.34 -4.17 -4.87
N TRP A 117 12.15 -3.56 -5.07
CA TRP A 117 11.73 -3.10 -6.39
C TRP A 117 12.64 -1.99 -6.92
N ALA A 118 13.06 -1.03 -6.08
CA ALA A 118 13.92 0.07 -6.49
C ALA A 118 15.35 -0.40 -6.85
N GLU A 119 15.83 -1.48 -6.21
CA GLU A 119 17.11 -2.11 -6.52
C GLU A 119 17.09 -2.90 -7.85
N ASP A 120 15.94 -3.39 -8.30
CA ASP A 120 15.77 -4.00 -9.62
C ASP A 120 15.65 -2.92 -10.70
N LEU A 121 16.79 -2.46 -11.20
CA LEU A 121 16.85 -1.41 -12.23
C LEU A 121 16.23 -1.80 -13.57
N GLN A 122 15.91 -3.09 -13.79
CA GLN A 122 15.30 -3.56 -15.03
C GLN A 122 13.77 -3.47 -15.02
N ASP A 123 13.16 -3.41 -13.84
CA ASP A 123 11.69 -3.26 -13.72
C ASP A 123 11.28 -1.78 -13.81
N GLU A 124 11.10 -1.30 -15.03
CA GLU A 124 10.62 0.04 -15.34
C GLU A 124 9.18 0.06 -15.90
N ARG A 125 8.39 -1.03 -15.67
CA ARG A 125 7.03 -1.18 -16.24
C ARG A 125 6.10 -0.02 -15.94
N MET A 126 6.19 0.63 -14.78
CA MET A 126 5.35 1.73 -14.36
C MET A 126 6.01 3.12 -14.49
N LYS A 127 7.25 3.18 -14.97
CA LYS A 127 7.98 4.43 -15.21
C LYS A 127 7.21 5.44 -16.06
N PRO A 128 6.54 5.05 -17.16
CA PRO A 128 5.84 6.01 -18.00
C PRO A 128 4.78 6.84 -17.28
N GLU A 129 4.21 6.32 -16.18
CA GLU A 129 3.24 7.04 -15.36
C GLU A 129 3.91 7.70 -14.15
N PHE A 130 4.58 6.93 -13.29
CA PHE A 130 4.91 7.38 -11.93
C PHE A 130 6.24 8.14 -11.82
N TYR A 131 7.24 7.81 -12.67
CA TYR A 131 8.57 8.45 -12.61
C TYR A 131 9.21 8.68 -13.98
N PRO A 132 8.43 9.25 -14.95
CA PRO A 132 8.88 9.32 -16.34
C PRO A 132 10.11 10.20 -16.57
N ARG A 133 10.40 11.12 -15.62
CA ARG A 133 11.55 12.04 -15.70
C ARG A 133 12.65 11.74 -14.68
N VAL A 134 12.50 10.66 -13.90
CA VAL A 134 13.48 10.24 -12.89
C VAL A 134 14.13 8.92 -13.33
N ASP A 135 15.44 8.86 -13.26
CA ASP A 135 16.17 7.61 -13.44
C ASP A 135 15.96 6.72 -12.21
N LYS A 136 15.63 5.44 -12.42
CA LYS A 136 15.33 4.52 -11.32
C LYS A 136 16.51 4.37 -10.35
N SER A 137 17.74 4.46 -10.83
CA SER A 137 18.96 4.43 -10.01
C SER A 137 19.07 5.60 -9.01
N ARG A 138 18.26 6.66 -9.20
CA ARG A 138 18.29 7.85 -8.36
C ARG A 138 17.22 7.88 -7.27
N LEU A 139 16.29 6.93 -7.25
CA LEU A 139 15.12 6.96 -6.37
C LEU A 139 15.49 7.08 -4.88
N PHE A 140 16.57 6.42 -4.43
CA PHE A 140 17.07 6.57 -3.06
C PHE A 140 17.75 7.93 -2.85
N ALA A 141 18.63 8.31 -3.76
CA ALA A 141 19.42 9.54 -3.65
C ALA A 141 18.53 10.80 -3.70
N ASP A 142 17.44 10.75 -4.47
CA ASP A 142 16.48 11.83 -4.62
C ASP A 142 15.35 11.78 -3.55
N GLY A 143 15.39 10.79 -2.65
CA GLY A 143 14.50 10.70 -1.49
C GLY A 143 13.10 10.12 -1.77
N TYR A 144 12.85 9.59 -2.97
CA TYR A 144 11.56 8.97 -3.32
C TYR A 144 11.34 7.62 -2.63
N ILE A 145 12.41 6.85 -2.42
CA ILE A 145 12.39 5.57 -1.71
C ILE A 145 13.32 5.63 -0.51
N ALA A 146 12.88 5.07 0.62
CA ALA A 146 13.64 4.98 1.87
C ALA A 146 13.39 3.64 2.57
N GLU A 147 14.35 3.19 3.40
CA GLU A 147 14.26 1.94 4.18
C GLU A 147 13.28 2.04 5.36
N LYS A 148 12.87 3.24 5.73
CA LYS A 148 11.91 3.52 6.81
C LYS A 148 10.87 4.51 6.33
N SER A 149 9.62 4.33 6.78
CA SER A 149 8.51 5.20 6.39
C SER A 149 7.71 5.68 7.59
N GLY A 150 7.32 6.95 7.56
CA GLY A 150 6.37 7.51 8.51
C GLY A 150 5.05 6.74 8.59
N HIS A 151 4.60 6.19 7.48
CA HIS A 151 3.40 5.37 7.41
C HIS A 151 3.44 4.13 8.31
N SER A 152 4.62 3.53 8.50
CA SER A 152 4.77 2.35 9.37
C SER A 152 4.52 2.64 10.85
N ARG A 153 4.42 3.92 11.22
CA ARG A 153 4.10 4.40 12.58
C ARG A 153 2.60 4.65 12.82
N GLY A 154 1.78 4.61 11.75
CA GLY A 154 0.31 4.69 11.81
C GLY A 154 -0.30 6.07 11.99
N SER A 155 0.49 7.15 11.94
CA SER A 155 0.00 8.53 12.01
C SER A 155 0.18 9.31 10.70
N THR A 156 0.66 8.65 9.66
CA THR A 156 0.87 9.23 8.32
C THR A 156 -0.15 8.69 7.34
N VAL A 157 -0.63 9.55 6.45
CA VAL A 157 -1.62 9.23 5.42
C VAL A 157 -1.30 9.94 4.12
N ASP A 158 -1.56 9.27 2.99
CA ASP A 158 -1.57 9.85 1.66
C ASP A 158 -3.01 10.05 1.20
N LEU A 159 -3.37 11.26 0.81
CA LEU A 159 -4.76 11.58 0.54
C LEU A 159 -4.94 12.78 -0.40
N THR A 160 -6.16 12.94 -0.88
CA THR A 160 -6.58 14.01 -1.79
C THR A 160 -7.98 14.51 -1.46
N LEU A 161 -8.43 15.48 -2.26
CA LEU A 161 -9.82 15.98 -2.29
C LEU A 161 -10.56 15.41 -3.50
N VAL A 162 -11.83 15.08 -3.29
CA VAL A 162 -12.79 14.71 -4.35
C VAL A 162 -13.99 15.64 -4.27
N LYS A 163 -14.40 16.22 -5.39
CA LYS A 163 -15.61 17.06 -5.46
C LYS A 163 -16.86 16.17 -5.40
N LEU A 164 -17.85 16.60 -4.64
CA LEU A 164 -19.11 15.88 -4.51
C LEU A 164 -20.14 16.33 -5.57
N PRO A 165 -21.01 15.43 -6.08
CA PRO A 165 -21.03 13.99 -5.79
C PRO A 165 -19.83 13.26 -6.37
N ALA A 166 -19.22 12.37 -5.55
CA ALA A 166 -18.07 11.60 -5.98
C ALA A 166 -18.49 10.45 -6.91
N LEU A 167 -17.84 10.33 -8.04
CA LEU A 167 -18.00 9.18 -8.93
C LEU A 167 -17.01 8.06 -8.52
N PRO A 168 -17.35 6.78 -8.72
CA PRO A 168 -16.39 5.69 -8.52
C PRO A 168 -15.19 5.83 -9.46
N THR A 169 -14.00 5.56 -8.94
CA THR A 169 -12.80 5.37 -9.78
C THR A 169 -12.93 4.06 -10.56
N ARG A 170 -12.65 4.07 -11.84
CA ARG A 170 -12.61 2.83 -12.62
C ARG A 170 -11.41 1.97 -12.19
N PRO A 171 -11.50 0.64 -12.27
CA PRO A 171 -10.33 -0.20 -12.07
C PRO A 171 -9.26 0.06 -13.14
N TYR A 172 -7.99 0.03 -12.72
CA TYR A 172 -6.86 -0.05 -13.63
C TYR A 172 -6.81 -1.44 -14.29
N ARG A 173 -6.45 -1.48 -15.56
CA ARG A 173 -6.27 -2.72 -16.32
C ARG A 173 -4.79 -2.90 -16.64
N PRO A 174 -4.12 -3.93 -16.10
CA PRO A 174 -2.72 -4.20 -16.42
C PRO A 174 -2.50 -4.23 -17.94
N GLY A 175 -1.48 -3.51 -18.40
CA GLY A 175 -1.16 -3.37 -19.83
C GLY A 175 -1.91 -2.26 -20.57
N GLU A 176 -2.80 -1.50 -19.90
CA GLU A 176 -3.36 -0.29 -20.52
C GLU A 176 -2.27 0.80 -20.68
N LYS A 177 -2.48 1.69 -21.66
CA LYS A 177 -1.54 2.79 -21.92
C LYS A 177 -1.43 3.68 -20.69
N LEU A 178 -0.21 3.84 -20.20
CA LEU A 178 0.12 4.74 -19.10
C LEU A 178 0.28 6.18 -19.62
N ALA A 179 -0.18 7.13 -18.82
CA ALA A 179 0.00 8.56 -19.07
C ALA A 179 0.85 9.18 -17.96
N PRO A 180 1.78 10.08 -18.29
CA PRO A 180 2.65 10.71 -17.28
C PRO A 180 1.86 11.38 -16.16
N CYS A 181 2.22 11.12 -14.91
CA CYS A 181 1.57 11.68 -13.73
C CYS A 181 1.60 13.22 -13.65
N TYR A 182 2.51 13.87 -14.36
CA TYR A 182 2.60 15.32 -14.48
C TYR A 182 1.86 15.88 -15.70
N GLY A 183 1.25 15.02 -16.52
CA GLY A 183 0.49 15.43 -17.70
C GLY A 183 -0.81 16.19 -17.35
N PRO A 184 -1.50 16.72 -18.36
CA PRO A 184 -2.81 17.35 -18.17
C PRO A 184 -3.79 16.39 -17.45
N LYS A 185 -4.63 16.94 -16.56
CA LYS A 185 -5.59 16.11 -15.78
C LYS A 185 -6.46 15.19 -16.66
N ALA A 186 -6.90 15.67 -17.82
CA ALA A 186 -7.75 14.90 -18.73
C ALA A 186 -7.05 13.69 -19.37
N GLU A 187 -5.71 13.67 -19.37
CA GLU A 187 -4.90 12.60 -19.97
C GLU A 187 -4.41 11.60 -18.92
N ARG A 188 -4.35 12.01 -17.64
CA ARG A 188 -3.93 11.16 -16.53
C ARG A 188 -4.97 10.09 -16.23
N PHE A 189 -4.57 9.05 -15.51
CA PHE A 189 -5.51 8.06 -14.98
C PHE A 189 -6.65 8.76 -14.19
N PRO A 190 -7.93 8.45 -14.51
CA PRO A 190 -9.08 9.17 -13.96
C PRO A 190 -9.43 8.67 -12.56
N ASP A 191 -8.78 9.17 -11.55
CA ASP A 191 -8.96 8.78 -10.14
C ASP A 191 -9.95 9.64 -9.36
N ASN A 192 -10.70 10.52 -10.05
CA ASN A 192 -11.69 11.46 -9.49
C ASN A 192 -11.14 12.49 -8.48
N SER A 193 -9.83 12.53 -8.25
CA SER A 193 -9.20 13.61 -7.49
C SER A 193 -9.44 14.95 -8.14
N VAL A 194 -9.59 16.05 -7.39
CA VAL A 194 -9.47 17.39 -7.95
C VAL A 194 -8.08 17.56 -8.58
N ASP A 195 -7.93 18.53 -9.49
CA ASP A 195 -6.63 18.70 -10.13
C ASP A 195 -5.61 19.28 -9.14
N MET A 196 -4.64 18.47 -8.78
CA MET A 196 -3.51 18.82 -7.91
C MET A 196 -2.24 19.18 -8.71
N GLY A 197 -2.32 19.23 -10.07
CA GLY A 197 -1.17 19.46 -10.95
C GLY A 197 -0.39 18.18 -11.29
N THR A 198 -0.39 17.18 -10.41
CA THR A 198 0.14 15.82 -10.67
C THR A 198 -0.85 14.77 -10.19
N GLY A 199 -0.65 13.51 -10.61
CA GLY A 199 -1.23 12.34 -9.96
C GLY A 199 -0.62 12.08 -8.58
N PHE A 200 -1.22 11.14 -7.84
CA PHE A 200 -0.66 10.55 -6.63
C PHE A 200 0.59 9.73 -6.97
N ASP A 201 1.58 9.67 -6.06
CA ASP A 201 2.86 8.95 -6.25
C ASP A 201 3.65 9.41 -7.50
N CYS A 202 3.50 10.66 -7.91
CA CYS A 202 4.28 11.22 -9.00
C CYS A 202 5.70 11.57 -8.51
N PHE A 203 6.70 10.76 -8.82
CA PHE A 203 8.10 11.04 -8.50
C PHE A 203 8.64 12.12 -9.44
N ASP A 204 8.37 13.34 -9.07
CA ASP A 204 8.68 14.55 -9.84
C ASP A 204 8.65 15.77 -8.93
N THR A 205 9.56 16.70 -9.12
CA THR A 205 9.58 17.96 -8.35
C THR A 205 8.28 18.76 -8.50
N LEU A 206 7.52 18.56 -9.58
CA LEU A 206 6.20 19.18 -9.73
C LEU A 206 5.20 18.71 -8.65
N ALA A 207 5.47 17.58 -7.98
CA ALA A 207 4.68 17.08 -6.86
C ALA A 207 4.94 17.85 -5.55
N HIS A 208 6.02 18.63 -5.46
CA HIS A 208 6.30 19.46 -4.29
C HIS A 208 5.12 20.40 -4.02
N THR A 209 4.64 20.43 -2.79
CA THR A 209 3.36 21.07 -2.41
C THR A 209 3.27 22.53 -2.85
N ASP A 210 4.36 23.27 -2.70
CA ASP A 210 4.43 24.71 -2.98
C ASP A 210 5.25 25.02 -4.26
N ASP A 211 5.42 24.05 -5.19
CA ASP A 211 6.17 24.25 -6.43
C ASP A 211 5.60 25.46 -7.22
N PRO A 212 6.43 26.43 -7.63
CA PRO A 212 5.98 27.66 -8.26
C PRO A 212 5.35 27.46 -9.65
N ARG A 213 5.60 26.31 -10.30
CA ARG A 213 4.98 25.96 -11.58
C ARG A 213 3.50 25.58 -11.43
N VAL A 214 3.08 25.17 -10.23
CA VAL A 214 1.69 24.86 -9.91
C VAL A 214 0.93 26.15 -9.61
N GLN A 215 -0.03 26.51 -10.45
CA GLN A 215 -0.74 27.78 -10.41
C GLN A 215 -2.28 27.59 -10.44
N GLY A 216 -3.02 28.67 -10.29
CA GLY A 216 -4.48 28.70 -10.43
C GLY A 216 -5.21 27.69 -9.54
N GLU A 217 -6.12 26.94 -10.13
CA GLU A 217 -6.96 25.96 -9.42
C GLU A 217 -6.13 24.85 -8.76
N GLN A 218 -5.07 24.35 -9.41
CA GLN A 218 -4.19 23.32 -8.86
C GLN A 218 -3.56 23.78 -7.54
N ARG A 219 -3.04 25.01 -7.52
CA ARG A 219 -2.48 25.61 -6.30
C ARG A 219 -3.55 25.81 -5.23
N ALA A 220 -4.73 26.30 -5.60
CA ALA A 220 -5.84 26.49 -4.66
C ALA A 220 -6.27 25.15 -4.03
N ASN A 221 -6.34 24.07 -4.82
CA ASN A 221 -6.68 22.73 -4.33
C ASN A 221 -5.64 22.20 -3.32
N ARG A 222 -4.34 22.34 -3.62
CA ARG A 222 -3.26 21.95 -2.66
C ARG A 222 -3.36 22.76 -1.38
N GLN A 223 -3.59 24.08 -1.47
CA GLN A 223 -3.70 24.94 -0.29
C GLN A 223 -4.95 24.64 0.55
N LEU A 224 -6.08 24.30 -0.09
CA LEU A 224 -7.28 23.86 0.60
C LEU A 224 -7.02 22.58 1.41
N LEU A 225 -6.38 21.59 0.79
CA LEU A 225 -6.01 20.34 1.46
C LEU A 225 -5.06 20.62 2.63
N LYS A 226 -3.92 21.29 2.36
CA LYS A 226 -2.87 21.61 3.32
C LYS A 226 -3.42 22.39 4.53
N SER A 227 -4.16 23.48 4.28
CA SER A 227 -4.70 24.32 5.36
C SER A 227 -5.78 23.61 6.19
N THR A 228 -6.62 22.79 5.55
CA THR A 228 -7.66 22.01 6.24
C THR A 228 -7.03 21.00 7.19
N LEU A 229 -6.00 20.28 6.75
CA LEU A 229 -5.30 19.28 7.54
C LEU A 229 -4.42 19.91 8.61
N ALA A 230 -3.72 21.00 8.32
CA ALA A 230 -2.96 21.75 9.33
C ALA A 230 -3.86 22.24 10.48
N GLY A 231 -5.10 22.64 10.16
CA GLY A 231 -6.09 23.06 11.16
C GLY A 231 -6.59 21.95 12.10
N VAL A 232 -6.17 20.71 11.89
CA VAL A 232 -6.48 19.53 12.72
C VAL A 232 -5.22 18.74 13.12
N GLY A 233 -4.04 19.36 13.07
CA GLY A 233 -2.80 18.83 13.63
C GLY A 233 -1.94 18.01 12.66
N PHE A 234 -2.20 18.06 11.34
CA PHE A 234 -1.32 17.42 10.37
C PHE A 234 -0.22 18.37 9.86
N THR A 235 0.96 17.80 9.66
CA THR A 235 2.09 18.43 8.97
C THR A 235 2.25 17.79 7.59
N ASN A 236 2.35 18.60 6.56
CA ASN A 236 2.62 18.14 5.19
C ASN A 236 4.12 17.89 4.97
N LEU A 237 4.46 16.87 4.20
CA LEU A 237 5.78 16.69 3.62
C LEU A 237 5.91 17.63 2.41
N PRO A 238 6.86 18.58 2.40
CA PRO A 238 6.93 19.59 1.33
C PRO A 238 7.12 19.00 -0.07
N GLU A 239 7.79 17.87 -0.19
CA GLU A 239 8.11 17.18 -1.44
C GLU A 239 6.90 16.45 -2.06
N GLU A 240 5.81 16.24 -1.26
CA GLU A 240 4.65 15.45 -1.67
C GLU A 240 3.35 16.13 -1.24
N TRP A 241 2.56 16.63 -2.21
CA TRP A 241 1.31 17.35 -1.90
C TRP A 241 0.26 16.47 -1.20
N TRP A 242 0.35 15.15 -1.31
CA TRP A 242 -0.58 14.17 -0.75
C TRP A 242 -0.21 13.69 0.65
N HIS A 243 1.05 13.82 1.09
CA HIS A 243 1.62 13.18 2.27
C HIS A 243 1.52 14.04 3.53
N PHE A 244 0.86 13.51 4.55
CA PHE A 244 0.58 14.23 5.79
C PHE A 244 0.77 13.34 7.02
N THR A 245 1.44 13.88 8.05
CA THR A 245 1.64 13.20 9.34
C THR A 245 0.91 13.97 10.44
N HIS A 246 0.02 13.30 11.17
CA HIS A 246 -0.64 13.85 12.36
C HIS A 246 0.34 13.95 13.53
N LYS A 247 0.36 15.10 14.19
CA LYS A 247 1.26 15.40 15.33
C LYS A 247 0.48 15.76 16.58
N PRO A 248 0.94 15.34 17.79
CA PRO A 248 2.04 14.40 18.01
C PRO A 248 1.69 12.98 17.53
N GLU A 249 2.69 12.26 17.02
CA GLU A 249 2.49 10.84 16.65
C GLU A 249 2.28 9.97 17.88
N THR A 250 1.37 9.01 17.82
CA THR A 250 1.16 8.04 18.90
C THR A 250 2.38 7.14 19.10
N PHE A 251 3.08 6.80 18.01
CA PHE A 251 4.24 5.93 18.01
C PHE A 251 5.38 6.54 17.20
N PRO A 252 6.09 7.57 17.71
CA PRO A 252 7.10 8.32 16.93
C PRO A 252 8.30 7.46 16.51
N ASP A 253 8.62 6.39 17.27
CA ASP A 253 9.84 5.61 17.11
C ASP A 253 9.59 4.13 16.73
N SER A 254 8.31 3.75 16.48
CA SER A 254 7.93 2.36 16.25
C SER A 254 7.52 2.12 14.81
N TYR A 255 8.21 1.22 14.12
CA TYR A 255 7.88 0.78 12.75
C TYR A 255 7.23 -0.60 12.82
N PHE A 256 5.92 -0.66 12.58
CA PHE A 256 5.14 -1.89 12.71
C PHE A 256 5.15 -2.71 11.42
N ASP A 257 4.87 -4.03 11.55
CA ASP A 257 4.82 -4.96 10.42
C ASP A 257 3.66 -5.97 10.54
N PHE A 258 2.48 -5.53 11.00
CA PHE A 258 1.26 -6.32 10.90
C PHE A 258 0.56 -6.08 9.55
N PRO A 259 -0.21 -7.05 9.01
CA PRO A 259 -0.85 -6.88 7.69
C PRO A 259 -1.95 -5.82 7.71
N VAL A 260 -2.14 -5.13 6.59
CA VAL A 260 -3.27 -4.24 6.34
C VAL A 260 -4.50 -5.10 6.09
N ALA A 261 -5.23 -5.42 7.16
CA ALA A 261 -6.42 -6.26 7.14
C ALA A 261 -7.32 -5.93 8.33
N TRP A 262 -8.62 -6.16 8.18
CA TRP A 262 -9.60 -5.98 9.27
C TRP A 262 -9.23 -6.77 10.52
N ARG A 263 -8.78 -8.02 10.35
CA ARG A 263 -8.39 -8.90 11.47
C ARG A 263 -7.27 -8.32 12.33
N SER A 264 -6.42 -7.45 11.78
CA SER A 264 -5.29 -6.85 12.53
C SER A 264 -5.75 -5.91 13.63
N VAL A 265 -6.97 -5.37 13.55
CA VAL A 265 -7.58 -4.45 14.54
C VAL A 265 -8.88 -5.00 15.14
N MET A 266 -9.25 -6.26 14.83
CA MET A 266 -10.43 -6.92 15.42
C MET A 266 -10.07 -7.37 16.84
N GLY A 267 -10.52 -6.63 17.83
CA GLY A 267 -10.23 -6.85 19.25
C GLY A 267 -9.66 -5.61 19.95
N ASN A 268 -9.48 -4.54 19.21
CA ASN A 268 -9.02 -3.24 19.72
C ASN A 268 -10.20 -2.33 20.11
#